data_f9a382729bc988126a2522c2ff5c7006
#
_entry.id   f9a382729bc988126a2522c2ff5c7006
#
_cell.length_a   1.000
_cell.length_b   1.000
_cell.length_c   1.000
_cell.angle_alpha   90.00
_cell.angle_beta   90.00
_cell.angle_gamma   90.00
#
_symmetry.space_group_name_H-M   'P 1'
#
loop_
_entity.id
_entity.type
_entity.pdbx_description
1 polymer ?
#
loop_
_entity_poly.entity_id
_entity_poly.type
_entity_poly.pdbx_seq_one_letter_code
_entity_poly.pdbx_strand_id
1 'polypeptide(L)'
;MSFFRSTDTGTILLGPGDVYTILASSAETDGDYIALEALVPPDGGPPPHIHHDQIETFFILEGEMEITVGGQVYEAKVGDFVHVSKGTPHNFINRSRTTTKMVFTFVPAGDIEEFFRESFKETTDRNAPLEPLTDAFIQRMLESANRHDIEILPPPKG
;
A
#
# COMPACT_ATOMS: atom_id res chain seq x y z
N MET A 1 20.80 9.49 -6.78
CA MET A 1 21.65 8.57 -7.59
C MET A 1 20.75 7.67 -8.43
N SER A 2 21.04 7.49 -9.71
CA SER A 2 20.25 6.62 -10.57
C SER A 2 20.48 5.14 -10.22
N PHE A 3 19.44 4.31 -10.32
CA PHE A 3 19.54 2.87 -10.06
C PHE A 3 18.59 2.08 -10.98
N PHE A 4 18.81 0.77 -11.00
CA PHE A 4 17.95 -0.22 -11.65
C PHE A 4 17.51 -1.23 -10.60
N ARG A 5 16.22 -1.58 -10.60
CA ARG A 5 15.65 -2.58 -9.69
C ARG A 5 14.98 -3.68 -10.50
N SER A 6 15.46 -4.91 -10.36
CA SER A 6 14.70 -6.05 -10.89
C SER A 6 13.62 -6.46 -9.89
N THR A 7 12.58 -7.13 -10.38
CA THR A 7 11.45 -7.60 -9.56
C THR A 7 11.88 -8.56 -8.44
N ASP A 8 13.07 -9.16 -8.55
CA ASP A 8 13.55 -10.17 -7.61
C ASP A 8 14.46 -9.63 -6.51
N THR A 9 14.77 -8.33 -6.51
CA THR A 9 15.81 -7.75 -5.64
C THR A 9 15.31 -6.70 -4.64
N GLY A 10 14.04 -6.37 -4.61
CA GLY A 10 13.48 -5.43 -3.65
C GLY A 10 13.29 -6.03 -2.25
N THR A 11 13.34 -5.18 -1.22
CA THR A 11 12.92 -5.56 0.14
C THR A 11 11.44 -5.91 0.13
N ILE A 12 11.09 -7.01 0.78
CA ILE A 12 9.71 -7.52 0.84
C ILE A 12 9.14 -7.21 2.22
N LEU A 13 7.91 -6.71 2.22
CA LEU A 13 7.12 -6.43 3.40
C LEU A 13 5.88 -7.32 3.37
N LEU A 14 5.75 -8.20 4.37
CA LEU A 14 4.64 -9.12 4.49
C LEU A 14 3.59 -8.54 5.43
N GLY A 15 2.40 -8.30 4.90
CA GLY A 15 1.21 -7.98 5.66
C GLY A 15 0.33 -9.22 5.90
N PRO A 16 -0.86 -9.05 6.45
CA PRO A 16 -1.82 -10.14 6.63
C PRO A 16 -2.53 -10.47 5.30
N GLY A 17 -1.82 -11.18 4.43
CA GLY A 17 -2.26 -11.54 3.10
C GLY A 17 -1.62 -10.72 1.97
N ASP A 18 -1.32 -9.46 2.18
CA ASP A 18 -0.67 -8.59 1.21
C ASP A 18 0.85 -8.78 1.22
N VAL A 19 1.45 -8.70 0.05
CA VAL A 19 2.91 -8.71 -0.10
C VAL A 19 3.33 -7.46 -0.85
N TYR A 20 4.16 -6.63 -0.22
CA TYR A 20 4.70 -5.43 -0.85
C TYR A 20 6.18 -5.59 -1.11
N THR A 21 6.62 -5.17 -2.30
CA THR A 21 8.04 -5.11 -2.63
C THR A 21 8.44 -3.66 -2.84
N ILE A 22 9.45 -3.17 -2.12
CA ILE A 22 9.95 -1.82 -2.29
C ILE A 22 10.74 -1.76 -3.61
N LEU A 23 10.24 -1.00 -4.58
CA LEU A 23 10.88 -0.76 -5.87
C LEU A 23 11.85 0.43 -5.81
N ALA A 24 11.47 1.47 -5.11
CA ALA A 24 12.29 2.63 -4.83
C ALA A 24 12.04 3.09 -3.39
N SER A 25 13.08 3.11 -2.58
CA SER A 25 13.00 3.56 -1.19
C SER A 25 13.15 5.08 -1.08
N SER A 26 12.71 5.63 0.04
CA SER A 26 12.88 7.05 0.35
C SER A 26 14.34 7.48 0.31
N ALA A 27 15.26 6.65 0.84
CA ALA A 27 16.68 6.95 0.83
C ALA A 27 17.28 6.97 -0.59
N GLU A 28 16.83 6.08 -1.48
CA GLU A 28 17.32 6.02 -2.86
C GLU A 28 16.82 7.19 -3.72
N THR A 29 15.70 7.80 -3.37
CA THR A 29 15.08 8.92 -4.09
C THR A 29 15.32 10.27 -3.43
N ASP A 30 16.16 10.33 -2.39
CA ASP A 30 16.37 11.54 -1.60
C ASP A 30 15.06 12.15 -1.04
N GLY A 31 14.08 11.30 -0.75
CA GLY A 31 12.78 11.70 -0.22
C GLY A 31 11.75 12.16 -1.25
N ASP A 32 12.09 12.14 -2.52
CA ASP A 32 11.17 12.62 -3.58
C ASP A 32 9.93 11.73 -3.68
N TYR A 33 10.11 10.42 -3.61
CA TYR A 33 9.00 9.47 -3.65
C TYR A 33 9.40 8.10 -3.08
N ILE A 34 8.41 7.26 -2.85
CA ILE A 34 8.56 5.82 -2.64
C ILE A 34 7.65 5.09 -3.63
N ALA A 35 8.14 4.00 -4.20
CA ALA A 35 7.36 3.14 -5.09
C ALA A 35 7.39 1.70 -4.61
N LEU A 36 6.23 1.06 -4.60
CA LEU A 36 6.06 -0.32 -4.16
C LEU A 36 5.24 -1.10 -5.19
N GLU A 37 5.57 -2.38 -5.34
CA GLU A 37 4.68 -3.35 -5.98
C GLU A 37 3.87 -4.04 -4.91
N ALA A 38 2.57 -4.14 -5.11
CA ALA A 38 1.66 -4.84 -4.21
C ALA A 38 1.06 -6.07 -4.86
N LEU A 39 1.08 -7.19 -4.14
CA LEU A 39 0.26 -8.37 -4.42
C LEU A 39 -0.86 -8.37 -3.36
N VAL A 40 -2.09 -8.18 -3.81
CA VAL A 40 -3.27 -8.08 -2.94
C VAL A 40 -4.18 -9.28 -3.20
N PRO A 41 -4.36 -10.16 -2.20
CA PRO A 41 -5.22 -11.33 -2.35
C PRO A 41 -6.71 -10.94 -2.39
N PRO A 42 -7.60 -11.87 -2.77
CA PRO A 42 -9.04 -11.65 -2.64
C PRO A 42 -9.40 -11.17 -1.23
N ASP A 43 -10.32 -10.21 -1.17
CA ASP A 43 -10.77 -9.51 0.04
C ASP A 43 -9.70 -8.68 0.78
N GLY A 44 -8.48 -8.61 0.24
CA GLY A 44 -7.41 -7.77 0.76
C GLY A 44 -7.61 -6.29 0.45
N GLY A 45 -7.02 -5.46 1.28
CA GLY A 45 -7.03 -4.01 1.18
C GLY A 45 -7.13 -3.34 2.55
N PRO A 46 -6.67 -2.09 2.66
CA PRO A 46 -6.69 -1.34 3.91
C PRO A 46 -8.08 -0.77 4.20
N PRO A 47 -8.37 -0.43 5.46
CA PRO A 47 -9.55 0.38 5.76
C PRO A 47 -9.43 1.77 5.13
N PRO A 48 -10.56 2.51 4.99
CA PRO A 48 -10.51 3.90 4.55
C PRO A 48 -9.55 4.74 5.40
N HIS A 49 -8.72 5.55 4.74
CA HIS A 49 -7.70 6.36 5.40
C HIS A 49 -7.37 7.61 4.59
N ILE A 50 -6.62 8.51 5.20
CA ILE A 50 -6.17 9.76 4.60
C ILE A 50 -4.65 9.89 4.77
N HIS A 51 -3.95 10.21 3.69
CA HIS A 51 -2.59 10.73 3.70
C HIS A 51 -2.65 12.25 3.53
N HIS A 52 -2.35 13.01 4.60
CA HIS A 52 -2.46 14.45 4.58
C HIS A 52 -1.37 15.12 3.74
N ASP A 53 -0.18 14.54 3.71
CA ASP A 53 1.02 15.16 3.13
C ASP A 53 1.54 14.49 1.85
N GLN A 54 0.99 13.35 1.45
CA GLN A 54 1.39 12.63 0.26
C GLN A 54 0.26 12.52 -0.78
N ILE A 55 0.66 12.63 -2.04
CA ILE A 55 -0.10 12.10 -3.16
C ILE A 55 0.13 10.60 -3.21
N GLU A 56 -0.90 9.83 -3.49
CA GLU A 56 -0.78 8.39 -3.75
C GLU A 56 -1.28 8.07 -5.14
N THR A 57 -0.58 7.20 -5.87
CA THR A 57 -1.01 6.74 -7.19
C THR A 57 -1.05 5.24 -7.25
N PHE A 58 -1.98 4.69 -8.06
CA PHE A 58 -2.10 3.27 -8.32
C PHE A 58 -2.05 3.01 -9.82
N PHE A 59 -1.33 1.97 -10.21
CA PHE A 59 -1.31 1.47 -11.57
C PHE A 59 -1.49 -0.04 -11.57
N ILE A 60 -2.53 -0.54 -12.23
CA ILE A 60 -2.88 -1.97 -12.20
C ILE A 60 -2.10 -2.73 -13.27
N LEU A 61 -1.34 -3.74 -12.85
CA LEU A 61 -0.54 -4.61 -13.73
C LEU A 61 -1.21 -5.93 -14.06
N GLU A 62 -1.89 -6.54 -13.07
CA GLU A 62 -2.60 -7.81 -13.21
C GLU A 62 -3.86 -7.79 -12.34
N GLY A 63 -4.92 -8.41 -12.82
CA GLY A 63 -6.18 -8.48 -12.08
C GLY A 63 -7.01 -7.21 -12.15
N GLU A 64 -7.78 -6.97 -11.09
CA GLU A 64 -8.66 -5.81 -10.97
C GLU A 64 -8.74 -5.37 -9.51
N MET A 65 -9.12 -4.13 -9.27
CA MET A 65 -9.19 -3.54 -7.93
C MET A 65 -10.34 -2.55 -7.84
N GLU A 66 -11.20 -2.70 -6.83
CA GLU A 66 -12.14 -1.65 -6.45
C GLU A 66 -11.38 -0.60 -5.62
N ILE A 67 -11.34 0.64 -6.12
CA ILE A 67 -10.66 1.75 -5.45
C ILE A 67 -11.68 2.86 -5.20
N THR A 68 -11.83 3.24 -3.94
CA THR A 68 -12.70 4.34 -3.54
C THR A 68 -11.85 5.57 -3.25
N VAL A 69 -12.16 6.68 -3.89
CA VAL A 69 -11.46 7.97 -3.73
C VAL A 69 -12.48 9.08 -3.54
N GLY A 70 -12.46 9.73 -2.39
CA GLY A 70 -13.39 10.82 -2.10
C GLY A 70 -14.86 10.45 -2.22
N GLY A 71 -15.21 9.20 -1.90
CA GLY A 71 -16.57 8.68 -2.02
C GLY A 71 -16.94 8.14 -3.42
N GLN A 72 -16.09 8.35 -4.42
CA GLN A 72 -16.29 7.78 -5.76
C GLN A 72 -15.64 6.41 -5.85
N VAL A 73 -16.40 5.40 -6.29
CA VAL A 73 -15.92 4.03 -6.50
C VAL A 73 -15.49 3.84 -7.95
N TYR A 74 -14.27 3.31 -8.13
CA TYR A 74 -13.71 2.95 -9.43
C TYR A 74 -13.39 1.46 -9.46
N GLU A 75 -13.78 0.79 -10.52
CA GLU A 75 -13.35 -0.58 -10.81
C GLU A 75 -12.15 -0.53 -11.76
N ALA A 76 -10.96 -0.47 -11.17
CA ALA A 76 -9.71 -0.36 -11.92
C ALA A 76 -9.30 -1.72 -12.49
N LYS A 77 -8.89 -1.72 -13.75
CA LYS A 77 -8.44 -2.90 -14.50
C LYS A 77 -7.01 -2.71 -14.99
N VAL A 78 -6.43 -3.74 -15.56
CA VAL A 78 -5.07 -3.69 -16.13
C VAL A 78 -4.92 -2.47 -17.04
N GLY A 79 -3.89 -1.67 -16.78
CA GLY A 79 -3.58 -0.44 -17.51
C GLY A 79 -4.24 0.82 -16.94
N ASP A 80 -5.15 0.69 -15.98
CA ASP A 80 -5.77 1.86 -15.35
C ASP A 80 -4.85 2.50 -14.31
N PHE A 81 -4.94 3.83 -14.25
CA PHE A 81 -4.18 4.68 -13.35
C PHE A 81 -5.13 5.49 -12.47
N VAL A 82 -4.85 5.50 -11.16
CA VAL A 82 -5.63 6.29 -10.20
C VAL A 82 -4.70 7.24 -9.46
N HIS A 83 -5.09 8.49 -9.35
CA HIS A 83 -4.40 9.54 -8.59
C HIS A 83 -5.26 9.93 -7.39
N VAL A 84 -4.68 9.87 -6.21
CA VAL A 84 -5.28 10.31 -4.96
C VAL A 84 -4.54 11.57 -4.48
N SER A 85 -5.25 12.70 -4.47
CA SER A 85 -4.69 13.97 -3.97
C SER A 85 -4.49 13.94 -2.46
N LYS A 86 -3.56 14.74 -1.96
CA LYS A 86 -3.34 14.93 -0.52
C LYS A 86 -4.66 15.23 0.20
N GLY A 87 -4.86 14.62 1.36
CA GLY A 87 -6.03 14.86 2.19
C GLY A 87 -7.33 14.21 1.72
N THR A 88 -7.28 13.35 0.70
CA THR A 88 -8.49 12.70 0.17
C THR A 88 -8.69 11.34 0.83
N PRO A 89 -9.85 11.08 1.45
CA PRO A 89 -10.20 9.75 1.95
C PRO A 89 -10.22 8.72 0.84
N HIS A 90 -9.57 7.59 1.04
CA HIS A 90 -9.52 6.52 0.05
C HIS A 90 -9.23 5.16 0.68
N ASN A 91 -9.54 4.13 -0.06
CA ASN A 91 -9.16 2.75 0.20
C ASN A 91 -9.24 1.93 -1.08
N PHE A 92 -8.71 0.73 -1.03
CA PHE A 92 -8.93 -0.26 -2.09
C PHE A 92 -9.31 -1.60 -1.47
N ILE A 93 -9.99 -2.42 -2.27
CA ILE A 93 -10.32 -3.80 -1.91
C ILE A 93 -10.36 -4.67 -3.17
N ASN A 94 -9.71 -5.82 -3.09
CA ASN A 94 -9.77 -6.80 -4.16
C ASN A 94 -11.05 -7.64 -4.03
N ARG A 95 -12.08 -7.29 -4.81
CA ARG A 95 -13.35 -8.02 -4.86
C ARG A 95 -13.30 -9.24 -5.78
N SER A 96 -12.22 -9.44 -6.52
CA SER A 96 -12.06 -10.55 -7.43
C SER A 96 -11.69 -11.85 -6.71
N ARG A 97 -11.58 -12.92 -7.47
CA ARG A 97 -11.20 -14.24 -6.94
C ARG A 97 -9.72 -14.56 -7.11
N THR A 98 -8.95 -13.63 -7.67
CA THR A 98 -7.53 -13.79 -7.95
C THR A 98 -6.72 -12.69 -7.31
N THR A 99 -5.43 -12.92 -7.11
CA THR A 99 -4.52 -11.88 -6.62
C THR A 99 -4.39 -10.77 -7.66
N THR A 100 -4.47 -9.52 -7.20
CA THR A 100 -4.21 -8.33 -8.02
C THR A 100 -2.79 -7.86 -7.78
N LYS A 101 -2.08 -7.54 -8.87
CA LYS A 101 -0.78 -6.91 -8.83
C LYS A 101 -0.91 -5.45 -9.27
N MET A 102 -0.38 -4.54 -8.48
CA MET A 102 -0.35 -3.13 -8.81
C MET A 102 0.94 -2.48 -8.33
N VAL A 103 1.31 -1.37 -8.94
CA VAL A 103 2.35 -0.46 -8.42
C VAL A 103 1.65 0.73 -7.79
N PHE A 104 2.07 1.10 -6.60
CA PHE A 104 1.61 2.32 -5.96
C PHE A 104 2.79 3.17 -5.52
N THR A 105 2.60 4.49 -5.57
CA THR A 105 3.65 5.47 -5.25
C THR A 105 3.11 6.51 -4.27
N PHE A 106 4.00 7.03 -3.44
CA PHE A 106 3.73 8.16 -2.55
C PHE A 106 4.69 9.30 -2.87
N VAL A 107 4.16 10.50 -3.06
CA VAL A 107 4.93 11.70 -3.45
C VAL A 107 4.52 12.88 -2.57
N PRO A 108 5.44 13.51 -1.83
CA PRO A 108 6.79 13.05 -1.50
C PRO A 108 6.77 11.75 -0.70
N ALA A 109 7.94 11.14 -0.51
CA ALA A 109 8.05 9.91 0.29
C ALA A 109 7.55 10.12 1.73
N GLY A 110 7.86 11.27 2.33
CA GLY A 110 7.58 11.49 3.74
C GLY A 110 8.15 10.37 4.60
N ASP A 111 7.39 9.94 5.59
CA ASP A 111 7.72 8.84 6.50
C ASP A 111 6.84 7.59 6.27
N ILE A 112 6.22 7.47 5.10
CA ILE A 112 5.34 6.33 4.79
C ILE A 112 6.09 4.99 4.78
N GLU A 113 7.37 5.00 4.42
CA GLU A 113 8.20 3.80 4.44
C GLU A 113 8.37 3.27 5.87
N GLU A 114 8.59 4.16 6.83
CA GLU A 114 8.67 3.82 8.25
C GLU A 114 7.37 3.17 8.73
N PHE A 115 6.23 3.73 8.33
CA PHE A 115 4.93 3.12 8.64
C PHE A 115 4.84 1.68 8.15
N PHE A 116 5.21 1.41 6.91
CA PHE A 116 5.18 0.05 6.37
C PHE A 116 6.16 -0.88 7.08
N ARG A 117 7.38 -0.43 7.35
CA ARG A 117 8.40 -1.24 8.03
C ARG A 117 8.03 -1.56 9.48
N GLU A 118 7.35 -0.65 10.18
CA GLU A 118 6.87 -0.86 11.54
C GLU A 118 5.65 -1.78 11.59
N SER A 119 4.78 -1.71 10.58
CA SER A 119 3.52 -2.45 10.56
C SER A 119 3.67 -3.86 10.01
N PHE A 120 4.50 -4.05 8.98
CA PHE A 120 4.67 -5.30 8.26
C PHE A 120 5.98 -6.00 8.65
N LYS A 121 6.06 -7.28 8.33
CA LYS A 121 7.28 -8.07 8.53
C LYS A 121 8.21 -7.94 7.34
N GLU A 122 9.40 -7.42 7.57
CA GLU A 122 10.44 -7.34 6.54
C GLU A 122 11.11 -8.69 6.33
N THR A 123 11.31 -9.08 5.07
CA THR A 123 12.00 -10.31 4.69
C THR A 123 12.64 -10.17 3.31
N THR A 124 13.60 -11.04 3.01
CA THR A 124 14.12 -11.25 1.67
C THR A 124 13.63 -12.56 1.05
N ASP A 125 12.90 -13.37 1.81
CA ASP A 125 12.34 -14.64 1.37
C ASP A 125 10.93 -14.42 0.79
N ARG A 126 10.82 -14.56 -0.54
CA ARG A 126 9.53 -14.42 -1.26
C ARG A 126 8.54 -15.56 -0.95
N ASN A 127 9.00 -16.64 -0.36
CA ASN A 127 8.18 -17.78 0.05
C ASN A 127 7.91 -17.81 1.55
N ALA A 128 8.30 -16.76 2.27
CA ALA A 128 8.01 -16.68 3.70
C ALA A 128 6.49 -16.76 3.95
N PRO A 129 6.07 -17.45 5.00
CA PRO A 129 4.65 -17.53 5.33
C PRO A 129 4.09 -16.15 5.67
N LEU A 130 2.88 -15.87 5.18
CA LEU A 130 2.16 -14.63 5.47
C LEU A 130 1.81 -14.54 6.96
N GLU A 131 1.84 -13.31 7.47
CA GLU A 131 1.39 -13.04 8.83
C GLU A 131 -0.15 -13.15 8.89
N PRO A 132 -0.73 -13.78 9.92
CA PRO A 132 -2.16 -13.75 10.10
C PRO A 132 -2.65 -12.37 10.53
N LEU A 133 -3.88 -12.02 10.15
CA LEU A 133 -4.54 -10.82 10.66
C LEU A 133 -4.92 -11.06 12.13
N THR A 134 -4.19 -10.41 13.03
CA THR A 134 -4.39 -10.51 14.48
C THR A 134 -4.70 -9.14 15.09
N ASP A 135 -5.29 -9.13 16.28
CA ASP A 135 -5.51 -7.88 17.01
C ASP A 135 -4.18 -7.16 17.29
N ALA A 136 -3.11 -7.92 17.55
CA ALA A 136 -1.77 -7.37 17.74
C ALA A 136 -1.24 -6.65 16.49
N PHE A 137 -1.46 -7.22 15.30
CA PHE A 137 -1.13 -6.57 14.03
C PHE A 137 -1.93 -5.27 13.84
N ILE A 138 -3.24 -5.35 14.05
CA ILE A 138 -4.14 -4.19 13.90
C ILE A 138 -3.70 -3.06 14.83
N GLN A 139 -3.43 -3.36 16.10
CA GLN A 139 -2.99 -2.36 17.06
C GLN A 139 -1.65 -1.74 16.68
N ARG A 140 -0.68 -2.56 16.28
CA ARG A 140 0.64 -2.07 15.81
C ARG A 140 0.50 -1.15 14.60
N MET A 141 -0.34 -1.53 13.64
CA MET A 141 -0.63 -0.72 12.45
C MET A 141 -1.29 0.61 12.83
N LEU A 142 -2.28 0.61 13.70
CA LEU A 142 -2.97 1.83 14.15
C LEU A 142 -2.02 2.77 14.91
N GLU A 143 -1.18 2.25 15.78
CA GLU A 143 -0.19 3.03 16.52
C GLU A 143 0.85 3.65 15.58
N SER A 144 1.33 2.89 14.60
CA SER A 144 2.26 3.37 13.58
C SER A 144 1.61 4.43 12.68
N ALA A 145 0.37 4.20 12.24
CA ALA A 145 -0.39 5.16 11.46
C ALA A 145 -0.53 6.51 12.20
N ASN A 146 -0.82 6.47 13.49
CA ASN A 146 -0.95 7.66 14.31
C ASN A 146 0.39 8.42 14.45
N ARG A 147 1.51 7.70 14.56
CA ARG A 147 2.84 8.33 14.60
C ARG A 147 3.25 8.98 13.28
N HIS A 148 2.74 8.50 12.16
CA HIS A 148 3.13 8.90 10.81
C HIS A 148 2.05 9.69 10.07
N ASP A 149 1.14 10.35 10.80
CA ASP A 149 0.10 11.23 10.26
C ASP A 149 -0.82 10.57 9.21
N ILE A 150 -1.04 9.26 9.33
CA ILE A 150 -2.03 8.54 8.55
C ILE A 150 -3.31 8.46 9.39
N GLU A 151 -4.36 9.09 8.90
CA GLU A 151 -5.66 9.06 9.56
C GLU A 151 -6.45 7.84 9.10
N ILE A 152 -6.68 6.89 9.99
CA ILE A 152 -7.55 5.73 9.75
C ILE A 152 -8.97 6.13 10.09
N LEU A 153 -9.86 6.01 9.13
CA LEU A 153 -11.27 6.38 9.29
C LEU A 153 -12.06 5.22 9.91
N PRO A 154 -13.09 5.51 10.71
CA PRO A 154 -13.99 4.48 11.19
C PRO A 154 -14.74 3.86 10.00
N PRO A 155 -15.17 2.58 10.12
CA PRO A 155 -15.97 1.96 9.09
C PRO A 155 -17.26 2.76 8.88
N PRO A 156 -17.78 2.82 7.63
CA PRO A 156 -19.03 3.52 7.36
C PRO A 156 -20.14 2.97 8.24
N LYS A 157 -20.91 3.86 8.85
CA LYS A 157 -22.11 3.47 9.61
C LYS A 157 -23.09 2.87 8.61
N GLY A 158 -23.36 1.59 8.80
CA GLY A 158 -24.34 0.87 7.99
C GLY A 158 -25.77 1.38 8.18
#